data_d5d8981486361f239e179daecb0ae320
#
_entry.id   d5d8981486361f239e179daecb0ae320
#
_cell.length_a   1.000
_cell.length_b   1.000
_cell.length_c   1.000
_cell.angle_alpha   90.00
_cell.angle_beta   90.00
_cell.angle_gamma   90.00
#
_symmetry.space_group_name_H-M   'P 1'
#
loop_
_entity.id
_entity.type
_entity.pdbx_description
1 polymer ?
#
loop_
_entity_poly.entity_id
_entity_poly.type
_entity_poly.pdbx_seq_one_letter_code
_entity_poly.pdbx_strand_id
1 'polypeptide(L)'
;MVSIRGLFAQRKKENSMTKIEIISGFLGAGKTTLIKKMLKEVFAGQKIVLIENEFGEIGIDGGFLKDAGVQITEMNSGCICCSLVGDFGTALKQVIETYAPDRILIEPSGVGKLSDVTRAVQGVAAHEPVELNSSITVVDGQKCKMYMKNFGEFFNNQVENAGTIVMSRTQKMSEDKLDAAVKMLKEKNPKATIITTPWDELKGEQILAAMEHQDLILKEEMEHLHEHEDHDHCCDHDHEHEHHHDHEHGDDCTCGCHDHHHHHHADEVFSSWGQETPHKYSEEQLRDILKKLSDGDEYGIILRAKGIIPCTDGTWLHFDMVPEEYEVRRGDADYTGRLCVIGSHLDEEELAKLFGLA
;
A
#
# COMPACT_ATOMS: atom_id res chain seq x y z
N MET A 1 -32.76 -21.00 -25.13
CA MET A 1 -32.83 -20.41 -23.76
C MET A 1 -31.40 -20.09 -23.31
N VAL A 2 -31.00 -18.85 -23.39
CA VAL A 2 -29.69 -18.41 -22.88
C VAL A 2 -29.84 -18.29 -21.36
N SER A 3 -29.02 -19.04 -20.64
CA SER A 3 -29.10 -19.11 -19.17
C SER A 3 -28.85 -17.73 -18.55
N ILE A 4 -29.73 -17.29 -17.66
CA ILE A 4 -29.61 -16.04 -16.90
C ILE A 4 -28.24 -15.94 -16.17
N ARG A 5 -27.63 -17.08 -15.80
CA ARG A 5 -26.26 -17.15 -15.26
C ARG A 5 -25.19 -16.71 -16.27
N GLY A 6 -25.39 -16.99 -17.58
CA GLY A 6 -24.48 -16.54 -18.63
C GLY A 6 -24.54 -15.03 -18.86
N LEU A 7 -25.74 -14.43 -18.76
CA LEU A 7 -25.90 -12.97 -18.89
C LEU A 7 -25.30 -12.20 -17.68
N PHE A 8 -25.41 -12.74 -16.45
CA PHE A 8 -24.79 -12.14 -15.28
C PHE A 8 -23.27 -12.27 -15.28
N ALA A 9 -22.73 -13.37 -15.79
CA ALA A 9 -21.28 -13.56 -15.98
C ALA A 9 -20.74 -12.64 -17.07
N GLN A 10 -21.46 -12.45 -18.18
CA GLN A 10 -21.10 -11.48 -19.22
C GLN A 10 -21.22 -10.04 -18.72
N ARG A 11 -22.28 -9.66 -18.02
CA ARG A 11 -22.43 -8.30 -17.44
C ARG A 11 -21.35 -7.96 -16.41
N LYS A 12 -20.84 -8.96 -15.63
CA LYS A 12 -19.74 -8.75 -14.70
C LYS A 12 -18.39 -8.57 -15.41
N LYS A 13 -18.25 -9.11 -16.63
CA LYS A 13 -17.07 -8.95 -17.50
C LYS A 13 -17.06 -7.63 -18.28
N GLU A 14 -18.24 -7.06 -18.56
CA GLU A 14 -18.37 -5.82 -19.35
C GLU A 14 -17.98 -4.55 -18.58
N ASN A 15 -17.69 -4.62 -17.28
CA ASN A 15 -17.40 -3.45 -16.45
C ASN A 15 -16.12 -3.58 -15.59
N SER A 16 -15.24 -4.58 -15.82
CA SER A 16 -13.98 -4.66 -15.09
C SER A 16 -12.88 -4.00 -15.93
N MET A 17 -12.30 -2.91 -15.41
CA MET A 17 -11.12 -2.29 -16.00
C MET A 17 -9.94 -3.24 -15.91
N THR A 18 -9.14 -3.32 -16.99
CA THR A 18 -7.88 -4.08 -16.98
C THR A 18 -6.87 -3.35 -16.08
N LYS A 19 -6.35 -4.04 -15.08
CA LYS A 19 -5.33 -3.49 -14.19
C LYS A 19 -3.95 -3.54 -14.83
N ILE A 20 -3.19 -2.46 -14.72
CA ILE A 20 -1.80 -2.38 -15.21
C ILE A 20 -0.87 -2.21 -14.02
N GLU A 21 0.15 -3.08 -13.92
CA GLU A 21 1.27 -2.97 -12.99
C GLU A 21 2.55 -2.71 -13.76
N ILE A 22 3.30 -1.69 -13.36
CA ILE A 22 4.64 -1.43 -13.86
C ILE A 22 5.64 -1.93 -12.82
N ILE A 23 6.49 -2.90 -13.19
CA ILE A 23 7.52 -3.48 -12.31
C ILE A 23 8.88 -3.05 -12.83
N SER A 24 9.30 -1.87 -12.40
CA SER A 24 10.58 -1.24 -12.72
C SER A 24 11.69 -1.65 -11.74
N GLY A 25 12.90 -1.21 -11.99
CA GLY A 25 14.06 -1.42 -11.14
C GLY A 25 15.32 -1.57 -11.96
N PHE A 26 16.45 -1.24 -11.35
CA PHE A 26 17.75 -1.24 -12.04
C PHE A 26 18.17 -2.65 -12.47
N LEU A 27 19.22 -2.73 -13.31
CA LEU A 27 19.76 -4.00 -13.83
C LEU A 27 20.11 -4.97 -12.70
N GLY A 28 19.62 -6.21 -12.79
CA GLY A 28 19.87 -7.26 -11.82
C GLY A 28 19.25 -7.05 -10.43
N ALA A 29 18.31 -6.10 -10.27
CA ALA A 29 17.64 -5.86 -9.00
C ALA A 29 16.71 -7.02 -8.56
N GLY A 30 16.24 -7.85 -9.49
CA GLY A 30 15.37 -9.01 -9.22
C GLY A 30 13.94 -8.84 -9.71
N LYS A 31 13.67 -7.96 -10.68
CA LYS A 31 12.34 -7.73 -11.27
C LYS A 31 11.66 -9.03 -11.72
N THR A 32 12.32 -9.77 -12.59
CA THR A 32 11.83 -11.04 -13.10
C THR A 32 11.55 -12.07 -11.99
N THR A 33 12.35 -12.07 -10.92
CA THR A 33 12.14 -12.97 -9.76
C THR A 33 10.86 -12.58 -9.01
N LEU A 34 10.61 -11.28 -8.82
CA LEU A 34 9.37 -10.77 -8.23
C LEU A 34 8.16 -11.12 -9.09
N ILE A 35 8.24 -10.87 -10.40
CA ILE A 35 7.18 -11.21 -11.36
C ILE A 35 6.83 -12.70 -11.27
N LYS A 36 7.82 -13.60 -11.29
CA LYS A 36 7.61 -15.04 -11.17
C LYS A 36 6.91 -15.41 -9.86
N LYS A 37 7.29 -14.79 -8.74
CA LYS A 37 6.61 -15.00 -7.45
C LYS A 37 5.16 -14.56 -7.50
N MET A 38 4.88 -13.36 -8.01
CA MET A 38 3.51 -12.83 -8.11
C MET A 38 2.63 -13.67 -9.04
N LEU A 39 3.15 -14.09 -10.19
CA LEU A 39 2.43 -14.97 -11.12
C LEU A 39 2.05 -16.30 -10.48
N LYS A 40 2.96 -16.88 -9.69
CA LYS A 40 2.74 -18.17 -9.04
C LYS A 40 1.78 -18.10 -7.85
N GLU A 41 1.90 -17.07 -7.01
CA GLU A 41 1.25 -17.04 -5.71
C GLU A 41 -0.05 -16.23 -5.69
N VAL A 42 -0.19 -15.23 -6.57
CA VAL A 42 -1.29 -14.26 -6.48
C VAL A 42 -2.17 -14.25 -7.73
N PHE A 43 -1.56 -14.33 -8.90
CA PHE A 43 -2.27 -14.12 -10.15
C PHE A 43 -2.76 -15.41 -10.81
N ALA A 44 -2.70 -16.53 -10.10
CA ALA A 44 -3.21 -17.80 -10.60
C ALA A 44 -4.68 -17.70 -11.02
N GLY A 45 -4.99 -18.20 -12.23
CA GLY A 45 -6.34 -18.18 -12.78
C GLY A 45 -6.77 -16.86 -13.43
N GLN A 46 -5.94 -15.80 -13.38
CA GLN A 46 -6.15 -14.56 -14.12
C GLN A 46 -5.58 -14.66 -15.55
N LYS A 47 -6.18 -13.89 -16.46
CA LYS A 47 -5.68 -13.74 -17.82
C LYS A 47 -4.69 -12.57 -17.88
N ILE A 48 -3.41 -12.89 -17.95
CA ILE A 48 -2.33 -11.91 -17.82
C ILE A 48 -1.59 -11.78 -19.14
N VAL A 49 -1.25 -10.55 -19.49
CA VAL A 49 -0.26 -10.23 -20.53
C VAL A 49 0.96 -9.65 -19.84
N LEU A 50 2.13 -10.23 -20.12
CA LEU A 50 3.42 -9.72 -19.69
C LEU A 50 4.09 -9.02 -20.88
N ILE A 51 4.41 -7.75 -20.71
CA ILE A 51 5.15 -6.94 -21.68
C ILE A 51 6.56 -6.72 -21.12
N GLU A 52 7.54 -7.34 -21.76
CA GLU A 52 8.95 -7.22 -21.40
C GLU A 52 9.69 -6.34 -22.39
N ASN A 53 10.59 -5.51 -21.87
CA ASN A 53 11.46 -4.68 -22.68
C ASN A 53 12.92 -4.94 -22.29
N GLU A 54 13.49 -6.03 -22.80
CA GLU A 54 14.90 -6.32 -22.61
C GLU A 54 15.79 -5.78 -23.72
N PHE A 55 16.92 -5.19 -23.31
CA PHE A 55 18.06 -4.93 -24.16
C PHE A 55 18.86 -6.25 -24.30
N GLY A 56 18.61 -7.00 -25.35
CA GLY A 56 19.37 -8.21 -25.65
C GLY A 56 18.50 -9.46 -25.80
N GLU A 57 18.91 -10.30 -26.71
CA GLU A 57 18.23 -11.53 -27.11
C GLU A 57 18.09 -12.49 -25.92
N ILE A 58 16.91 -12.96 -25.67
CA ILE A 58 16.44 -14.11 -24.90
C ILE A 58 15.37 -13.72 -23.89
N GLY A 59 14.10 -13.92 -24.28
CA GLY A 59 12.94 -13.82 -23.38
C GLY A 59 13.00 -14.86 -22.26
N ILE A 60 12.26 -14.57 -21.18
CA ILE A 60 12.06 -15.54 -20.09
C ILE A 60 11.54 -16.84 -20.70
N ASP A 61 12.09 -17.98 -20.23
CA ASP A 61 11.67 -19.32 -20.64
C ASP A 61 10.14 -19.47 -20.60
N GLY A 62 9.47 -19.28 -21.73
CA GLY A 62 8.02 -19.44 -21.88
C GLY A 62 7.47 -20.81 -21.45
N GLY A 63 8.34 -21.74 -21.13
CA GLY A 63 8.00 -23.03 -20.53
C GLY A 63 7.61 -22.96 -19.05
N PHE A 64 8.25 -22.11 -18.25
CA PHE A 64 8.00 -22.03 -16.79
C PHE A 64 6.63 -21.41 -16.46
N LEU A 65 6.13 -20.55 -17.33
CA LEU A 65 4.91 -19.78 -17.10
C LEU A 65 3.64 -20.53 -17.50
N LYS A 66 3.75 -21.52 -18.41
CA LYS A 66 2.62 -22.39 -18.83
C LYS A 66 2.12 -23.32 -17.71
N ASP A 67 2.99 -23.66 -16.77
CA ASP A 67 2.63 -24.55 -15.65
C ASP A 67 1.86 -23.84 -14.53
N ALA A 68 1.86 -22.51 -14.50
CA ALA A 68 1.17 -21.73 -13.47
C ALA A 68 -0.35 -21.53 -13.73
N GLY A 69 -0.90 -22.07 -14.84
CA GLY A 69 -2.31 -21.89 -15.20
C GLY A 69 -2.68 -20.45 -15.60
N VAL A 70 -1.67 -19.62 -15.86
CA VAL A 70 -1.79 -18.23 -16.30
C VAL A 70 -1.62 -18.19 -17.82
N GLN A 71 -2.56 -17.55 -18.53
CA GLN A 71 -2.37 -17.29 -19.97
C GLN A 71 -1.43 -16.10 -20.12
N ILE A 72 -0.15 -16.37 -20.40
CA ILE A 72 0.85 -15.33 -20.59
C ILE A 72 1.12 -15.16 -22.08
N THR A 73 1.04 -13.92 -22.53
CA THR A 73 1.49 -13.49 -23.83
C THR A 73 2.73 -12.62 -23.63
N GLU A 74 3.88 -13.13 -24.03
CA GLU A 74 5.11 -12.36 -24.07
C GLU A 74 5.10 -11.48 -25.32
N MET A 75 5.38 -10.20 -25.14
CA MET A 75 5.58 -9.27 -26.25
C MET A 75 6.97 -8.66 -26.15
N ASN A 76 7.85 -9.05 -27.02
CA ASN A 76 9.15 -8.42 -27.20
C ASN A 76 8.95 -7.16 -28.06
N SER A 77 8.52 -6.07 -27.45
CA SER A 77 8.47 -4.78 -28.12
C SER A 77 9.85 -4.14 -28.07
N GLY A 78 10.49 -3.98 -29.23
CA GLY A 78 11.74 -3.24 -29.32
C GLY A 78 11.66 -1.91 -28.57
N CYS A 79 12.67 -1.59 -27.76
CA CYS A 79 12.86 -0.38 -26.96
C CYS A 79 11.63 0.53 -26.76
N ILE A 80 10.83 0.28 -25.69
CA ILE A 80 9.81 1.23 -25.22
C ILE A 80 10.44 2.60 -24.88
N CYS A 81 11.73 2.61 -24.51
CA CYS A 81 12.45 3.84 -24.14
C CYS A 81 13.01 4.63 -25.34
N CYS A 82 13.13 4.02 -26.50
CA CYS A 82 13.83 4.65 -27.64
C CYS A 82 12.92 5.06 -28.79
N SER A 83 11.73 4.51 -28.92
CA SER A 83 10.79 4.91 -29.96
C SER A 83 9.49 5.42 -29.32
N LEU A 84 9.44 6.74 -29.14
CA LEU A 84 8.25 7.59 -29.08
C LEU A 84 6.99 6.98 -28.43
N VAL A 85 6.51 7.65 -27.40
CA VAL A 85 5.24 7.46 -26.67
C VAL A 85 4.05 6.98 -27.53
N GLY A 86 4.05 7.25 -28.84
CA GLY A 86 3.01 6.84 -29.79
C GLY A 86 2.98 5.35 -30.12
N ASP A 87 4.13 4.70 -30.28
CA ASP A 87 4.19 3.29 -30.65
C ASP A 87 3.80 2.38 -29.50
N PHE A 88 4.19 2.72 -28.28
CA PHE A 88 3.82 1.98 -27.06
C PHE A 88 2.31 2.05 -26.79
N GLY A 89 1.71 3.23 -26.92
CA GLY A 89 0.27 3.41 -26.75
C GLY A 89 -0.52 2.55 -27.73
N THR A 90 -0.09 2.51 -28.99
CA THR A 90 -0.70 1.69 -30.03
C THR A 90 -0.55 0.19 -29.74
N ALA A 91 0.64 -0.25 -29.31
CA ALA A 91 0.88 -1.65 -28.94
C ALA A 91 0.03 -2.07 -27.74
N LEU A 92 -0.05 -1.23 -26.70
CA LEU A 92 -0.86 -1.49 -25.51
C LEU A 92 -2.35 -1.59 -25.85
N LYS A 93 -2.86 -0.72 -26.72
CA LYS A 93 -4.23 -0.78 -27.24
C LYS A 93 -4.50 -2.10 -27.99
N GLN A 94 -3.60 -2.53 -28.87
CA GLN A 94 -3.72 -3.80 -29.58
C GLN A 94 -3.76 -5.00 -28.62
N VAL A 95 -2.96 -4.97 -27.54
CA VAL A 95 -2.97 -5.98 -26.49
C VAL A 95 -4.33 -6.06 -25.81
N ILE A 96 -4.90 -4.93 -25.43
CA ILE A 96 -6.22 -4.84 -24.79
C ILE A 96 -7.29 -5.40 -25.72
N GLU A 97 -7.34 -4.95 -26.96
CA GLU A 97 -8.32 -5.38 -27.96
C GLU A 97 -8.20 -6.87 -28.33
N THR A 98 -6.96 -7.37 -28.48
CA THR A 98 -6.71 -8.74 -28.94
C THR A 98 -6.90 -9.76 -27.82
N TYR A 99 -6.41 -9.47 -26.63
CA TYR A 99 -6.36 -10.45 -25.54
C TYR A 99 -7.42 -10.22 -24.47
N ALA A 100 -8.00 -9.02 -24.34
CA ALA A 100 -8.93 -8.66 -23.27
C ALA A 100 -8.46 -9.22 -21.89
N PRO A 101 -7.26 -8.83 -21.42
CA PRO A 101 -6.66 -9.40 -20.21
C PRO A 101 -7.35 -8.84 -18.95
N ASP A 102 -7.30 -9.61 -17.87
CA ASP A 102 -7.68 -9.13 -16.55
C ASP A 102 -6.60 -8.18 -15.99
N ARG A 103 -5.32 -8.45 -16.36
CA ARG A 103 -4.16 -7.71 -15.86
C ARG A 103 -3.03 -7.66 -16.91
N ILE A 104 -2.31 -6.54 -16.94
CA ILE A 104 -1.11 -6.35 -17.75
C ILE A 104 0.06 -6.04 -16.84
N LEU A 105 1.11 -6.86 -16.88
CA LEU A 105 2.37 -6.61 -16.20
C LEU A 105 3.35 -6.02 -17.21
N ILE A 106 3.96 -4.88 -16.86
CA ILE A 106 4.97 -4.23 -17.70
C ILE A 106 6.30 -4.28 -16.95
N GLU A 107 7.30 -4.97 -17.53
CA GLU A 107 8.69 -4.95 -17.08
C GLU A 107 9.51 -4.04 -17.99
N PRO A 108 9.76 -2.77 -17.65
CA PRO A 108 10.61 -1.90 -18.43
C PRO A 108 12.07 -2.32 -18.35
N SER A 109 12.88 -1.85 -19.32
CA SER A 109 14.34 -1.98 -19.27
C SER A 109 14.90 -1.48 -17.92
N GLY A 110 15.90 -2.18 -17.39
CA GLY A 110 16.56 -1.79 -16.14
C GLY A 110 17.22 -0.41 -16.15
N VAL A 111 17.43 0.17 -17.33
CA VAL A 111 17.91 1.55 -17.52
C VAL A 111 16.82 2.49 -18.03
N GLY A 112 15.55 2.07 -18.02
CA GLY A 112 14.41 2.91 -18.38
C GLY A 112 14.00 3.84 -17.24
N LYS A 113 13.49 5.01 -17.58
CA LYS A 113 12.85 5.92 -16.61
C LYS A 113 11.41 5.49 -16.34
N LEU A 114 11.08 5.26 -15.07
CA LEU A 114 9.72 4.87 -14.68
C LEU A 114 8.70 5.96 -15.03
N SER A 115 9.08 7.23 -14.92
CA SER A 115 8.23 8.37 -15.27
C SER A 115 7.72 8.31 -16.72
N ASP A 116 8.54 7.83 -17.65
CA ASP A 116 8.18 7.81 -19.07
C ASP A 116 7.16 6.70 -19.36
N VAL A 117 7.38 5.52 -18.76
CA VAL A 117 6.44 4.39 -18.88
C VAL A 117 5.10 4.72 -18.20
N THR A 118 5.15 5.32 -17.01
CA THR A 118 3.95 5.77 -16.26
C THR A 118 3.14 6.76 -17.10
N ARG A 119 3.79 7.75 -17.70
CA ARG A 119 3.12 8.73 -18.57
C ARG A 119 2.48 8.09 -19.79
N ALA A 120 3.16 7.12 -20.41
CA ALA A 120 2.64 6.40 -21.56
C ALA A 120 1.40 5.59 -21.22
N VAL A 121 1.41 4.87 -20.07
CA VAL A 121 0.26 4.11 -19.57
C VAL A 121 -0.90 5.04 -19.23
N GLN A 122 -0.65 6.16 -18.54
CA GLN A 122 -1.69 7.16 -18.23
C GLN A 122 -2.34 7.76 -19.49
N GLY A 123 -1.53 7.97 -20.54
CA GLY A 123 -2.06 8.43 -21.85
C GLY A 123 -3.04 7.43 -22.46
N VAL A 124 -2.80 6.13 -22.33
CA VAL A 124 -3.72 5.08 -22.80
C VAL A 124 -4.94 4.98 -21.87
N ALA A 125 -4.74 5.01 -20.57
CA ALA A 125 -5.82 4.92 -19.59
C ALA A 125 -6.85 6.08 -19.71
N ALA A 126 -6.48 7.19 -20.30
CA ALA A 126 -7.41 8.28 -20.58
C ALA A 126 -8.46 7.95 -21.67
N HIS A 127 -8.23 6.91 -22.48
CA HIS A 127 -9.03 6.58 -23.66
C HIS A 127 -9.49 5.11 -23.74
N GLU A 128 -8.88 4.21 -22.98
CA GLU A 128 -9.17 2.78 -22.94
C GLU A 128 -9.62 2.33 -21.54
N PRO A 129 -10.38 1.22 -21.42
CA PRO A 129 -10.88 0.73 -20.13
C PRO A 129 -9.77 0.02 -19.32
N VAL A 130 -8.73 0.74 -18.98
CA VAL A 130 -7.59 0.27 -18.19
C VAL A 130 -7.27 1.26 -17.07
N GLU A 131 -6.64 0.77 -16.02
CA GLU A 131 -6.16 1.61 -14.91
C GLU A 131 -4.71 1.26 -14.54
N LEU A 132 -3.90 2.27 -14.24
CA LEU A 132 -2.59 2.06 -13.62
C LEU A 132 -2.83 1.73 -12.13
N ASN A 133 -2.77 0.45 -11.81
CA ASN A 133 -3.07 -0.05 -10.48
C ASN A 133 -1.87 0.09 -9.53
N SER A 134 -0.65 -0.16 -10.02
CA SER A 134 0.56 0.05 -9.24
C SER A 134 1.78 0.36 -10.10
N SER A 135 2.71 1.16 -9.53
CA SER A 135 4.03 1.43 -10.06
C SER A 135 5.09 1.03 -9.03
N ILE A 136 5.89 0.03 -9.36
CA ILE A 136 6.81 -0.62 -8.44
C ILE A 136 8.23 -0.42 -8.92
N THR A 137 9.14 -0.18 -7.96
CA THR A 137 10.59 -0.22 -8.24
C THR A 137 11.25 -1.27 -7.36
N VAL A 138 11.85 -2.28 -8.00
CA VAL A 138 12.69 -3.28 -7.31
C VAL A 138 14.08 -2.72 -7.10
N VAL A 139 14.54 -2.69 -5.84
CA VAL A 139 15.83 -2.12 -5.44
C VAL A 139 16.71 -3.20 -4.79
N ASP A 140 17.91 -3.42 -5.33
CA ASP A 140 18.94 -4.20 -4.65
C ASP A 140 19.45 -3.42 -3.43
N GLY A 141 19.04 -3.83 -2.22
CA GLY A 141 19.40 -3.14 -0.98
C GLY A 141 20.91 -3.03 -0.78
N GLN A 142 21.69 -4.04 -1.17
CA GLN A 142 23.15 -4.02 -1.02
C GLN A 142 23.83 -2.99 -1.92
N LYS A 143 23.23 -2.65 -3.06
CA LYS A 143 23.82 -1.78 -4.09
C LYS A 143 23.14 -0.39 -4.16
N CYS A 144 22.12 -0.15 -3.36
CA CYS A 144 21.32 1.08 -3.38
C CYS A 144 22.18 2.35 -3.39
N LYS A 145 23.06 2.52 -2.41
CA LYS A 145 23.98 3.69 -2.32
C LYS A 145 24.86 3.86 -3.54
N MET A 146 25.40 2.76 -4.06
CA MET A 146 26.25 2.78 -5.24
C MET A 146 25.49 3.20 -6.49
N TYR A 147 24.28 2.66 -6.68
CA TYR A 147 23.47 2.99 -7.85
C TYR A 147 22.93 4.42 -7.80
N MET A 148 22.51 4.92 -6.64
CA MET A 148 22.15 6.33 -6.47
C MET A 148 23.26 7.28 -6.88
N LYS A 149 24.51 6.95 -6.51
CA LYS A 149 25.68 7.80 -6.80
C LYS A 149 26.11 7.75 -8.27
N ASN A 150 26.15 6.56 -8.86
CA ASN A 150 26.79 6.35 -10.16
C ASN A 150 25.80 6.38 -11.34
N PHE A 151 24.53 6.09 -11.09
CA PHE A 151 23.47 5.95 -12.10
C PHE A 151 22.20 6.74 -11.71
N GLY A 152 22.41 7.87 -11.03
CA GLY A 152 21.32 8.64 -10.43
C GLY A 152 20.23 9.08 -11.40
N GLU A 153 20.56 9.34 -12.67
CA GLU A 153 19.55 9.73 -13.66
C GLU A 153 18.44 8.68 -13.84
N PHE A 154 18.82 7.42 -13.89
CA PHE A 154 17.86 6.32 -14.08
C PHE A 154 17.36 5.78 -12.74
N PHE A 155 18.28 5.43 -11.85
CA PHE A 155 17.95 4.84 -10.56
C PHE A 155 17.09 5.77 -9.69
N ASN A 156 17.46 7.05 -9.57
CA ASN A 156 16.67 8.00 -8.78
C ASN A 156 15.29 8.24 -9.41
N ASN A 157 15.21 8.34 -10.76
CA ASN A 157 13.93 8.46 -11.42
C ASN A 157 13.00 7.27 -11.11
N GLN A 158 13.54 6.04 -11.12
CA GLN A 158 12.78 4.84 -10.77
C GLN A 158 12.28 4.90 -9.32
N VAL A 159 13.14 5.33 -8.39
CA VAL A 159 12.79 5.48 -6.96
C VAL A 159 11.76 6.59 -6.75
N GLU A 160 11.99 7.78 -7.32
CA GLU A 160 11.17 8.98 -7.13
C GLU A 160 9.74 8.83 -7.68
N ASN A 161 9.56 7.98 -8.70
CA ASN A 161 8.26 7.76 -9.35
C ASN A 161 7.57 6.44 -8.95
N ALA A 162 8.14 5.70 -8.00
CA ALA A 162 7.53 4.48 -7.48
C ALA A 162 6.43 4.79 -6.48
N GLY A 163 5.29 4.09 -6.58
CA GLY A 163 4.31 4.01 -5.50
C GLY A 163 4.77 3.05 -4.41
N THR A 164 5.42 1.95 -4.83
CA THR A 164 5.98 0.95 -3.91
C THR A 164 7.41 0.61 -4.31
N ILE A 165 8.30 0.55 -3.33
CA ILE A 165 9.68 0.10 -3.48
C ILE A 165 9.82 -1.27 -2.84
N VAL A 166 10.22 -2.27 -3.63
CA VAL A 166 10.42 -3.65 -3.16
C VAL A 166 11.91 -3.91 -3.05
N MET A 167 12.44 -3.96 -1.82
CA MET A 167 13.86 -4.22 -1.62
C MET A 167 14.17 -5.71 -1.78
N SER A 168 15.18 -6.02 -2.57
CA SER A 168 15.73 -7.37 -2.73
C SER A 168 17.02 -7.57 -1.93
N ARG A 169 17.35 -8.83 -1.63
CA ARG A 169 18.57 -9.23 -0.93
C ARG A 169 18.72 -8.67 0.49
N THR A 170 17.64 -8.27 1.11
CA THR A 170 17.62 -7.72 2.47
C THR A 170 18.11 -8.72 3.51
N GLN A 171 17.88 -10.03 3.30
CA GLN A 171 18.39 -11.11 4.16
C GLN A 171 19.92 -11.16 4.24
N LYS A 172 20.64 -10.49 3.33
CA LYS A 172 22.11 -10.42 3.30
C LYS A 172 22.65 -9.09 3.88
N MET A 173 21.79 -8.25 4.43
CA MET A 173 22.15 -6.96 4.99
C MET A 173 22.20 -7.01 6.52
N SER A 174 23.10 -6.23 7.11
CA SER A 174 22.97 -5.92 8.52
C SER A 174 21.87 -4.89 8.72
N GLU A 175 21.28 -4.83 9.90
CA GLU A 175 20.23 -3.89 10.28
C GLU A 175 20.61 -2.44 9.97
N ASP A 176 21.79 -1.98 10.44
CA ASP A 176 22.29 -0.64 10.17
C ASP A 176 22.36 -0.28 8.68
N LYS A 177 22.72 -1.27 7.83
CA LYS A 177 22.77 -1.07 6.38
C LYS A 177 21.41 -1.00 5.74
N LEU A 178 20.47 -1.80 6.26
CA LEU A 178 19.10 -1.80 5.80
C LEU A 178 18.43 -0.47 6.17
N ASP A 179 18.56 -0.02 7.41
CA ASP A 179 18.05 1.28 7.89
C ASP A 179 18.62 2.45 7.08
N ALA A 180 19.93 2.45 6.85
CA ALA A 180 20.56 3.48 6.04
C ALA A 180 20.05 3.49 4.58
N ALA A 181 19.78 2.30 4.00
CA ALA A 181 19.21 2.21 2.66
C ALA A 181 17.77 2.71 2.62
N VAL A 182 16.94 2.32 3.59
CA VAL A 182 15.56 2.80 3.71
C VAL A 182 15.52 4.31 3.89
N LYS A 183 16.36 4.87 4.76
CA LYS A 183 16.46 6.32 4.94
C LYS A 183 16.80 7.04 3.63
N MET A 184 17.79 6.57 2.87
CA MET A 184 18.15 7.15 1.57
C MET A 184 17.00 7.07 0.55
N LEU A 185 16.23 5.96 0.54
CA LEU A 185 15.08 5.80 -0.33
C LEU A 185 13.94 6.74 0.06
N LYS A 186 13.64 6.86 1.37
CA LYS A 186 12.64 7.79 1.90
C LYS A 186 13.01 9.25 1.68
N GLU A 187 14.29 9.63 1.73
CA GLU A 187 14.75 10.97 1.36
C GLU A 187 14.44 11.31 -0.10
N LYS A 188 14.48 10.32 -0.99
CA LYS A 188 14.13 10.48 -2.41
C LYS A 188 12.63 10.41 -2.67
N ASN A 189 11.94 9.51 -1.99
CA ASN A 189 10.50 9.31 -2.13
C ASN A 189 9.85 9.03 -0.76
N PRO A 190 9.45 10.08 -0.04
CA PRO A 190 8.84 9.93 1.28
C PRO A 190 7.49 9.22 1.25
N LYS A 191 6.79 9.22 0.10
CA LYS A 191 5.44 8.66 -0.04
C LYS A 191 5.42 7.18 -0.41
N ALA A 192 6.52 6.63 -0.93
CA ALA A 192 6.53 5.25 -1.35
C ALA A 192 6.44 4.29 -0.16
N THR A 193 5.60 3.27 -0.27
CA THR A 193 5.64 2.10 0.61
C THR A 193 6.92 1.30 0.33
N ILE A 194 7.68 0.92 1.38
CA ILE A 194 8.93 0.19 1.21
C ILE A 194 8.82 -1.21 1.81
N ILE A 195 8.90 -2.24 0.97
CA ILE A 195 8.95 -3.65 1.40
C ILE A 195 10.39 -3.98 1.74
N THR A 196 10.66 -4.28 3.02
CA THR A 196 12.01 -4.56 3.54
C THR A 196 12.22 -6.01 3.95
N THR A 197 11.15 -6.74 4.23
CA THR A 197 11.18 -8.13 4.62
C THR A 197 11.67 -9.01 3.46
N PRO A 198 12.53 -10.01 3.73
CA PRO A 198 12.95 -10.97 2.72
C PRO A 198 11.76 -11.66 2.04
N TRP A 199 11.81 -11.78 0.72
CA TRP A 199 10.69 -12.30 -0.07
C TRP A 199 10.30 -13.74 0.26
N ASP A 200 11.23 -14.54 0.78
CA ASP A 200 10.98 -15.92 1.18
C ASP A 200 10.11 -16.01 2.45
N GLU A 201 10.06 -14.91 3.23
CA GLU A 201 9.25 -14.79 4.44
C GLU A 201 7.85 -14.21 4.16
N LEU A 202 7.63 -13.66 2.94
CA LEU A 202 6.38 -13.03 2.55
C LEU A 202 5.53 -13.91 1.63
N LYS A 203 4.23 -13.94 1.88
CA LYS A 203 3.24 -14.44 0.92
C LYS A 203 3.03 -13.41 -0.20
N GLY A 204 2.76 -13.87 -1.42
CA GLY A 204 2.50 -12.97 -2.56
C GLY A 204 1.34 -11.98 -2.31
N GLU A 205 0.32 -12.40 -1.56
CA GLU A 205 -0.82 -11.57 -1.16
C GLU A 205 -0.41 -10.35 -0.31
N GLN A 206 0.57 -10.51 0.58
CA GLN A 206 1.09 -9.41 1.40
C GLN A 206 1.86 -8.39 0.54
N ILE A 207 2.63 -8.89 -0.45
CA ILE A 207 3.31 -8.03 -1.42
C ILE A 207 2.26 -7.28 -2.25
N LEU A 208 1.21 -7.97 -2.73
CA LEU A 208 0.15 -7.34 -3.51
C LEU A 208 -0.58 -6.26 -2.71
N ALA A 209 -0.93 -6.53 -1.45
CA ALA A 209 -1.59 -5.56 -0.58
C ALA A 209 -0.76 -4.28 -0.41
N ALA A 210 0.56 -4.43 -0.21
CA ALA A 210 1.48 -3.29 -0.15
C ALA A 210 1.59 -2.53 -1.49
N MET A 211 1.59 -3.25 -2.62
CA MET A 211 1.61 -2.66 -3.96
C MET A 211 0.34 -1.88 -4.29
N GLU A 212 -0.81 -2.33 -3.83
CA GLU A 212 -2.10 -1.69 -4.03
C GLU A 212 -2.41 -0.62 -2.95
N HIS A 213 -1.42 -0.28 -2.09
CA HIS A 213 -1.56 0.67 -0.98
C HIS A 213 -2.75 0.38 -0.05
N GLN A 214 -3.08 -0.90 0.11
CA GLN A 214 -4.11 -1.33 1.05
C GLN A 214 -3.54 -1.33 2.47
N ASP A 215 -3.59 -0.19 3.13
CA ASP A 215 -3.21 -0.08 4.54
C ASP A 215 -4.35 -0.62 5.41
N LEU A 216 -4.38 -1.96 5.55
CA LEU A 216 -5.43 -2.67 6.27
C LEU A 216 -5.47 -2.30 7.76
N ILE A 217 -4.31 -2.03 8.38
CA ILE A 217 -4.26 -1.71 9.82
C ILE A 217 -4.92 -0.36 10.09
N LEU A 218 -4.58 0.68 9.31
CA LEU A 218 -5.17 2.01 9.48
C LEU A 218 -6.65 2.03 9.09
N LYS A 219 -7.05 1.31 8.03
CA LYS A 219 -8.46 1.24 7.61
C LYS A 219 -9.33 0.52 8.63
N GLU A 220 -8.91 -0.65 9.11
CA GLU A 220 -9.63 -1.41 10.13
C GLU A 220 -9.83 -0.59 11.41
N GLU A 221 -8.81 0.17 11.84
CA GLU A 221 -8.91 1.00 13.02
C GLU A 221 -9.83 2.22 12.83
N MET A 222 -9.79 2.86 11.67
CA MET A 222 -10.69 3.97 11.37
C MET A 222 -12.14 3.52 11.21
N GLU A 223 -12.38 2.36 10.58
CA GLU A 223 -13.72 1.77 10.46
C GLU A 223 -14.30 1.42 11.83
N HIS A 224 -13.51 0.86 12.75
CA HIS A 224 -13.95 0.58 14.13
C HIS A 224 -14.26 1.83 14.96
N LEU A 225 -13.60 2.95 14.72
CA LEU A 225 -13.93 4.22 15.39
C LEU A 225 -15.30 4.76 14.93
N HIS A 226 -15.67 4.56 13.67
CA HIS A 226 -16.97 4.98 13.14
C HIS A 226 -18.14 4.06 13.55
N GLU A 227 -17.90 2.74 13.75
CA GLU A 227 -18.95 1.80 14.15
C GLU A 227 -19.47 2.00 15.60
N HIS A 228 -18.69 2.67 16.45
CA HIS A 228 -19.10 2.95 17.84
C HIS A 228 -19.96 4.20 18.01
N GLU A 229 -20.11 5.04 16.98
CA GLU A 229 -20.96 6.25 17.05
C GLU A 229 -22.44 6.00 16.72
N ASP A 230 -22.81 4.85 16.11
CA ASP A 230 -24.18 4.59 15.64
C ASP A 230 -25.09 3.87 16.66
N HIS A 231 -24.67 3.63 17.90
CA HIS A 231 -25.45 2.80 18.86
C HIS A 231 -26.05 3.51 20.07
N ASP A 232 -26.01 4.85 20.16
CA ASP A 232 -26.68 5.55 21.24
C ASP A 232 -27.67 6.60 20.72
N HIS A 233 -28.82 6.18 20.18
CA HIS A 233 -30.06 6.95 20.24
C HIS A 233 -31.25 6.16 19.69
N CYS A 234 -31.70 5.14 20.47
CA CYS A 234 -33.07 4.68 20.40
C CYS A 234 -33.76 5.03 21.72
N CYS A 235 -34.26 6.25 21.82
CA CYS A 235 -35.30 6.58 22.77
C CYS A 235 -36.59 6.85 21.97
N ASP A 236 -37.39 5.82 21.83
CA ASP A 236 -38.82 5.92 21.46
C ASP A 236 -39.53 6.78 22.50
N HIS A 237 -40.02 7.93 22.08
CA HIS A 237 -41.11 8.62 22.76
C HIS A 237 -42.14 9.08 21.74
N ASP A 238 -43.12 8.21 21.51
CA ASP A 238 -44.46 8.56 21.01
C ASP A 238 -45.09 9.58 21.97
N HIS A 239 -45.26 10.80 21.50
CA HIS A 239 -46.26 11.72 22.01
C HIS A 239 -46.90 12.49 20.87
N GLU A 240 -48.07 12.01 20.44
CA GLU A 240 -49.07 12.80 19.72
C GLU A 240 -49.54 13.95 20.62
N HIS A 241 -49.31 15.19 20.20
CA HIS A 241 -50.12 16.33 20.60
C HIS A 241 -50.27 17.30 19.43
N GLU A 242 -51.48 17.26 18.85
CA GLU A 242 -52.01 18.34 18.03
C GLU A 242 -52.25 19.55 18.93
N HIS A 243 -51.67 20.70 18.61
CA HIS A 243 -52.21 22.03 18.94
C HIS A 243 -51.82 23.04 17.86
N HIS A 244 -52.86 23.43 17.11
CA HIS A 244 -52.89 24.69 16.35
C HIS A 244 -52.83 25.88 17.31
N HIS A 245 -51.89 26.80 17.08
CA HIS A 245 -52.11 28.19 17.39
C HIS A 245 -51.25 29.08 16.44
N ASP A 246 -51.98 29.84 15.62
CA ASP A 246 -51.54 31.05 14.96
C ASP A 246 -51.17 32.13 16.01
N HIS A 247 -50.01 32.72 15.95
CA HIS A 247 -49.77 34.06 16.47
C HIS A 247 -48.66 34.75 15.69
N GLU A 248 -49.07 35.93 15.19
CA GLU A 248 -48.22 36.97 14.57
C GLU A 248 -47.28 37.64 15.61
N HIS A 249 -46.10 38.01 15.13
CA HIS A 249 -45.24 39.13 15.44
C HIS A 249 -45.04 39.63 16.87
N GLY A 250 -43.77 39.71 17.26
CA GLY A 250 -43.25 40.55 18.33
C GLY A 250 -41.74 40.34 18.46
N ASP A 251 -40.97 41.37 18.02
CA ASP A 251 -39.55 41.52 18.32
C ASP A 251 -39.35 41.61 19.84
N ASP A 252 -38.38 40.87 20.34
CA ASP A 252 -37.79 40.84 21.67
C ASP A 252 -37.98 39.48 22.39
N CYS A 253 -37.19 38.47 22.05
CA CYS A 253 -37.07 37.27 22.85
C CYS A 253 -35.62 37.08 23.31
N THR A 254 -35.30 37.63 24.47
CA THR A 254 -34.09 37.34 25.23
C THR A 254 -34.26 36.00 25.96
N CYS A 255 -34.41 34.88 25.24
CA CYS A 255 -34.22 33.55 25.78
C CYS A 255 -32.86 33.06 25.35
N GLY A 256 -31.91 32.98 26.27
CA GLY A 256 -30.55 32.47 26.09
C GLY A 256 -30.52 30.94 25.85
N CYS A 257 -31.07 30.51 24.71
CA CYS A 257 -31.03 29.11 24.23
C CYS A 257 -30.22 29.03 22.94
N HIS A 258 -29.00 29.55 22.96
CA HIS A 258 -27.99 29.26 21.96
C HIS A 258 -26.90 28.40 22.63
N ASP A 259 -27.28 27.22 23.09
CA ASP A 259 -26.34 26.13 23.20
C ASP A 259 -26.17 25.55 21.79
N HIS A 260 -25.26 26.14 21.03
CA HIS A 260 -24.65 25.47 19.92
C HIS A 260 -23.85 24.31 20.50
N HIS A 261 -24.47 23.13 20.54
CA HIS A 261 -23.72 21.89 20.62
C HIS A 261 -22.84 21.82 19.39
N HIS A 262 -21.59 22.27 19.51
CA HIS A 262 -20.55 21.92 18.60
C HIS A 262 -20.39 20.41 18.70
N HIS A 263 -20.95 19.68 17.76
CA HIS A 263 -20.55 18.30 17.52
C HIS A 263 -19.10 18.37 17.04
N HIS A 264 -18.17 18.19 17.97
CA HIS A 264 -16.78 17.92 17.62
C HIS A 264 -16.79 16.58 16.90
N HIS A 265 -16.46 16.58 15.62
CA HIS A 265 -16.23 15.34 14.89
C HIS A 265 -15.06 14.62 15.56
N ALA A 266 -15.12 13.29 15.67
CA ALA A 266 -14.07 12.47 16.30
C ALA A 266 -12.68 12.78 15.72
N ASP A 267 -12.60 13.09 14.44
CA ASP A 267 -11.39 13.51 13.72
C ASP A 267 -10.77 14.83 14.22
N GLU A 268 -11.53 15.66 14.92
CA GLU A 268 -11.01 16.92 15.51
C GLU A 268 -10.36 16.68 16.88
N VAL A 269 -10.67 15.54 17.53
CA VAL A 269 -10.23 15.22 18.90
C VAL A 269 -9.14 14.16 18.91
N PHE A 270 -9.18 13.22 17.97
CA PHE A 270 -8.25 12.09 17.92
C PHE A 270 -7.35 12.15 16.69
N SER A 271 -6.10 11.72 16.88
CA SER A 271 -5.11 11.61 15.82
C SER A 271 -4.47 10.23 15.86
N SER A 272 -3.91 9.82 14.72
CA SER A 272 -3.14 8.59 14.61
C SER A 272 -1.72 8.87 14.14
N TRP A 273 -0.75 8.21 14.77
CA TRP A 273 0.65 8.21 14.37
C TRP A 273 1.01 6.81 13.87
N GLY A 274 1.15 6.64 12.55
CA GLY A 274 1.52 5.40 11.90
C GLY A 274 2.95 5.45 11.39
N GLN A 275 3.71 4.35 11.57
CA GLN A 275 5.08 4.24 11.08
C GLN A 275 5.34 2.89 10.42
N GLU A 276 6.09 2.94 9.31
CA GLU A 276 6.71 1.78 8.68
C GLU A 276 8.21 1.77 8.99
N THR A 277 8.73 0.64 9.45
CA THR A 277 10.13 0.53 9.86
C THR A 277 10.70 -0.86 9.67
N PRO A 278 11.94 -1.00 9.17
CA PRO A 278 12.66 -2.28 9.20
C PRO A 278 13.35 -2.53 10.55
N HIS A 279 13.25 -1.61 11.52
CA HIS A 279 13.86 -1.74 12.84
C HIS A 279 13.36 -2.99 13.57
N LYS A 280 14.27 -3.70 14.23
CA LYS A 280 13.97 -4.93 14.94
C LYS A 280 13.92 -4.69 16.45
N TYR A 281 12.94 -5.29 17.07
CA TYR A 281 12.74 -5.19 18.51
C TYR A 281 12.92 -6.55 19.19
N SER A 282 13.56 -6.59 20.34
CA SER A 282 13.38 -7.76 21.20
C SER A 282 11.99 -7.72 21.84
N GLU A 283 11.45 -8.88 22.22
CA GLU A 283 10.17 -8.93 22.91
C GLU A 283 10.19 -8.13 24.22
N GLU A 284 11.33 -8.12 24.92
CA GLU A 284 11.53 -7.36 26.15
C GLU A 284 11.47 -5.85 25.89
N GLN A 285 12.19 -5.37 24.85
CA GLN A 285 12.15 -3.95 24.47
C GLN A 285 10.73 -3.51 24.10
N LEU A 286 10.01 -4.33 23.31
CA LEU A 286 8.63 -4.01 22.93
C LEU A 286 7.73 -3.91 24.17
N ARG A 287 7.82 -4.86 25.09
CA ARG A 287 7.04 -4.82 26.35
C ARG A 287 7.35 -3.58 27.18
N ASP A 288 8.60 -3.16 27.25
CA ASP A 288 9.01 -1.94 27.95
C ASP A 288 8.44 -0.68 27.26
N ILE A 289 8.41 -0.64 25.92
CA ILE A 289 7.79 0.44 25.14
C ILE A 289 6.29 0.50 25.45
N LEU A 290 5.57 -0.62 25.32
CA LEU A 290 4.13 -0.68 25.58
C LEU A 290 3.78 -0.28 27.00
N LYS A 291 4.60 -0.69 27.98
CA LYS A 291 4.43 -0.28 29.36
C LYS A 291 4.59 1.23 29.53
N LYS A 292 5.60 1.86 28.90
CA LYS A 292 5.79 3.32 28.96
C LYS A 292 4.65 4.06 28.28
N LEU A 293 4.14 3.55 27.16
CA LEU A 293 2.95 4.12 26.52
C LEU A 293 1.70 4.04 27.41
N SER A 294 1.56 2.96 28.19
CA SER A 294 0.44 2.78 29.10
C SER A 294 0.53 3.67 30.33
N ASP A 295 1.74 3.87 30.87
CA ASP A 295 1.95 4.51 32.17
C ASP A 295 2.35 5.99 32.05
N GLY A 296 2.74 6.47 30.86
CA GLY A 296 3.33 7.80 30.64
C GLY A 296 2.36 8.81 30.05
N ASP A 297 2.44 10.05 30.53
CA ASP A 297 1.67 11.19 30.01
C ASP A 297 2.44 11.99 28.93
N GLU A 298 3.71 11.65 28.69
CA GLU A 298 4.62 12.40 27.80
C GLU A 298 4.37 12.14 26.30
N TYR A 299 3.57 11.12 25.96
CA TYR A 299 3.27 10.75 24.57
C TYR A 299 1.89 11.26 24.11
N GLY A 300 1.14 11.97 24.94
CA GLY A 300 -0.25 12.31 24.77
C GLY A 300 -1.19 11.31 25.46
N ILE A 301 -2.48 11.46 25.21
CA ILE A 301 -3.51 10.54 25.75
C ILE A 301 -3.63 9.36 24.78
N ILE A 302 -2.99 8.24 25.09
CA ILE A 302 -3.00 7.05 24.23
C ILE A 302 -4.30 6.28 24.45
N LEU A 303 -5.00 5.98 23.38
CA LEU A 303 -6.22 5.17 23.39
C LEU A 303 -5.95 3.74 22.92
N ARG A 304 -5.08 3.58 21.92
CA ARG A 304 -4.73 2.30 21.36
C ARG A 304 -3.34 2.33 20.72
N ALA A 305 -2.63 1.23 20.76
CA ALA A 305 -1.46 1.01 19.92
C ALA A 305 -1.50 -0.41 19.37
N LYS A 306 -1.22 -0.56 18.07
CA LYS A 306 -1.13 -1.84 17.38
C LYS A 306 0.11 -1.90 16.52
N GLY A 307 0.59 -3.10 16.25
CA GLY A 307 1.65 -3.25 15.27
C GLY A 307 2.03 -4.70 15.00
N ILE A 308 2.72 -4.85 13.88
CA ILE A 308 3.37 -6.07 13.43
C ILE A 308 4.82 -5.69 13.14
N ILE A 309 5.76 -6.15 13.95
CA ILE A 309 7.16 -5.71 13.89
C ILE A 309 8.12 -6.89 13.87
N PRO A 310 9.26 -6.78 13.15
CA PRO A 310 10.26 -7.83 13.14
C PRO A 310 10.96 -7.94 14.48
N CYS A 311 11.23 -9.19 14.93
CA CYS A 311 11.96 -9.46 16.15
C CYS A 311 13.44 -9.71 15.86
N THR A 312 14.29 -9.39 16.84
CA THR A 312 15.75 -9.61 16.76
C THR A 312 16.14 -11.08 16.66
N ASP A 313 15.24 -12.00 17.04
CA ASP A 313 15.43 -13.45 16.94
C ASP A 313 15.01 -14.03 15.57
N GLY A 314 14.61 -13.16 14.61
CA GLY A 314 14.19 -13.57 13.26
C GLY A 314 12.72 -13.97 13.15
N THR A 315 11.93 -13.84 14.21
CA THR A 315 10.47 -14.01 14.17
C THR A 315 9.75 -12.67 14.05
N TRP A 316 8.43 -12.67 14.12
CA TRP A 316 7.62 -11.45 14.11
C TRP A 316 6.76 -11.36 15.36
N LEU A 317 6.64 -10.14 15.87
CA LEU A 317 5.82 -9.80 17.03
C LEU A 317 4.60 -9.01 16.56
N HIS A 318 3.44 -9.48 16.96
CA HIS A 318 2.20 -8.76 16.83
C HIS A 318 1.82 -8.23 18.21
N PHE A 319 1.47 -6.96 18.31
CA PHE A 319 1.03 -6.37 19.57
C PHE A 319 -0.27 -5.59 19.40
N ASP A 320 -1.04 -5.59 20.46
CA ASP A 320 -2.23 -4.78 20.64
C ASP A 320 -2.22 -4.24 22.06
N MET A 321 -2.52 -2.95 22.23
CA MET A 321 -2.47 -2.26 23.49
C MET A 321 -3.64 -1.28 23.60
N VAL A 322 -4.33 -1.31 24.73
CA VAL A 322 -5.24 -0.28 25.20
C VAL A 322 -4.75 0.19 26.58
N PRO A 323 -5.21 1.33 27.12
CA PRO A 323 -4.78 1.78 28.44
C PRO A 323 -4.86 0.67 29.49
N GLU A 324 -3.79 0.48 30.25
CA GLU A 324 -3.62 -0.51 31.31
C GLU A 324 -3.50 -1.98 30.86
N GLU A 325 -3.70 -2.29 29.57
CA GLU A 325 -3.66 -3.67 29.05
C GLU A 325 -2.92 -3.75 27.72
N TYR A 326 -2.00 -4.72 27.58
CA TYR A 326 -1.37 -5.02 26.31
C TYR A 326 -1.06 -6.51 26.12
N GLU A 327 -1.13 -6.95 24.89
CA GLU A 327 -0.77 -8.29 24.45
C GLU A 327 0.38 -8.23 23.45
N VAL A 328 1.34 -9.16 23.59
CA VAL A 328 2.39 -9.40 22.59
C VAL A 328 2.39 -10.88 22.27
N ARG A 329 2.23 -11.21 21.00
CA ARG A 329 2.19 -12.59 20.49
C ARG A 329 3.09 -12.76 19.26
N ARG A 330 3.50 -14.00 19.01
CA ARG A 330 4.20 -14.35 17.76
C ARG A 330 3.18 -14.49 16.63
N GLY A 331 3.56 -14.06 15.43
CA GLY A 331 2.70 -14.11 14.25
C GLY A 331 3.45 -14.22 12.95
N ASP A 332 2.71 -14.19 11.84
CA ASP A 332 3.25 -14.22 10.49
C ASP A 332 4.05 -12.93 10.21
N ALA A 333 5.01 -13.01 9.29
CA ALA A 333 5.76 -11.86 8.79
C ALA A 333 4.85 -10.90 8.01
N ASP A 334 5.17 -9.61 8.05
CA ASP A 334 4.57 -8.60 7.18
C ASP A 334 5.62 -8.05 6.19
N TYR A 335 5.20 -7.28 5.20
CA TYR A 335 6.09 -6.72 4.16
C TYR A 335 7.15 -5.77 4.72
N THR A 336 6.88 -5.11 5.83
CA THR A 336 7.80 -4.35 6.67
C THR A 336 7.26 -4.30 8.09
N GLY A 337 8.06 -3.85 9.06
CA GLY A 337 7.52 -3.55 10.38
C GLY A 337 6.55 -2.37 10.29
N ARG A 338 5.38 -2.50 10.91
CA ARG A 338 4.35 -1.46 10.96
C ARG A 338 3.83 -1.29 12.37
N LEU A 339 3.62 -0.06 12.75
CA LEU A 339 3.00 0.26 14.03
C LEU A 339 2.10 1.50 13.89
N CYS A 340 1.06 1.54 14.70
CA CYS A 340 0.11 2.63 14.78
C CYS A 340 -0.20 2.93 16.24
N VAL A 341 -0.21 4.21 16.58
CA VAL A 341 -0.64 4.72 17.89
C VAL A 341 -1.79 5.68 17.65
N ILE A 342 -2.90 5.49 18.34
CA ILE A 342 -4.10 6.32 18.25
C ILE A 342 -4.31 6.99 19.61
N GLY A 343 -4.60 8.28 19.58
CA GLY A 343 -4.81 9.04 20.80
C GLY A 343 -5.18 10.49 20.58
N SER A 344 -5.16 11.26 21.64
CA SER A 344 -5.38 12.71 21.60
C SER A 344 -4.11 13.43 22.03
N HIS A 345 -3.80 14.54 21.34
CA HIS A 345 -2.59 15.34 21.60
C HIS A 345 -1.30 14.53 21.56
N LEU A 346 -1.17 13.63 20.55
CA LEU A 346 0.02 12.78 20.39
C LEU A 346 1.27 13.64 20.19
N ASP A 347 2.34 13.35 20.94
CA ASP A 347 3.69 13.87 20.70
C ASP A 347 4.46 12.91 19.78
N GLU A 348 4.41 13.19 18.49
CA GLU A 348 5.02 12.34 17.47
C GLU A 348 6.54 12.25 17.60
N GLU A 349 7.21 13.32 18.10
CA GLU A 349 8.68 13.31 18.29
C GLU A 349 9.05 12.38 19.46
N GLU A 350 8.33 12.43 20.57
CA GLU A 350 8.56 11.56 21.71
C GLU A 350 8.17 10.11 21.39
N LEU A 351 7.09 9.89 20.62
CA LEU A 351 6.74 8.57 20.11
C LEU A 351 7.85 7.99 19.23
N ALA A 352 8.38 8.78 18.29
CA ALA A 352 9.48 8.34 17.44
C ALA A 352 10.74 7.97 18.25
N LYS A 353 11.07 8.76 19.27
CA LYS A 353 12.19 8.46 20.17
C LYS A 353 11.93 7.18 20.99
N LEU A 354 10.71 7.00 21.50
CA LEU A 354 10.34 5.82 22.27
C LEU A 354 10.52 4.53 21.48
N PHE A 355 10.09 4.55 20.21
CA PHE A 355 10.22 3.43 19.29
C PHE A 355 11.60 3.35 18.61
N GLY A 356 12.54 4.27 18.89
CA GLY A 356 13.87 4.28 18.29
C GLY A 356 13.88 4.62 16.80
N LEU A 357 12.93 5.43 16.34
CA LEU A 357 12.73 5.81 14.94
C LEU A 357 13.10 7.27 14.66
N ALA A 358 13.63 8.00 15.65
CA ALA A 358 14.03 9.41 15.56
C ALA A 358 15.42 9.60 14.92
#